data_b048cf9aa7d35f3d1ece2c576a69f4c0
#
_entry.id   b048cf9aa7d35f3d1ece2c576a69f4c0
#
_cell.length_a   1.000
_cell.length_b   1.000
_cell.length_c   1.000
_cell.angle_alpha   90.00
_cell.angle_beta   90.00
_cell.angle_gamma   90.00
#
_symmetry.space_group_name_H-M   'P 1'
#
loop_
_entity.id
_entity.type
_entity.pdbx_description
1 polymer ?
#
loop_
_entity_poly.entity_id
_entity_poly.type
_entity_poly.pdbx_seq_one_letter_code
_entity_poly.pdbx_strand_id
1 'polypeptide(L)'
;MGIVKDRFKAKADIANAEIKDILKEHGNKKVGEVTLAQIYQGMRGITGLVTETSLLDAQEGIRFRGFTIPELQKKLPKAEGGSEPLPEGLFYLMLIGELPSEEDVQHLTSVWQRRSHVPNHVFATIDALPLSAHPMTMFVVGIMALQTEGLFAKEYAKGINKKDYWNPIYDDAMDLIARLPRIAAYIYRRKYKNNEHIQPNGLLDWSGNLAHMMGYEDDSFKELMRLYMTIHADHEGGNVSAHTTHLVGSALSDPYLSYAAGMNGLAGPLHGLANQEVIKWIFEMQEKLGTDFPTKEQIEQYVKDTLEGGKVVPGYGHAVLRKTDPRFTAQMEFGKKHMPEDKLCRTVWNIYETVPPILQGLGKIKNPWPNVDAHSGALLVHYGLVEYEFYTVLFAVSRALGVLSSLCWDRALGFALERPKSVTTESVKLWLQGKEEIWE
;
A
#
# COMPACT_ATOMS: atom_id res chain seq x y z
N MET A 1 -5.91 28.86 -4.51
CA MET A 1 -5.42 27.49 -4.25
C MET A 1 -5.98 27.02 -2.91
N GLY A 2 -6.08 25.70 -2.66
CA GLY A 2 -6.55 25.21 -1.35
C GLY A 2 -5.43 25.26 -0.30
N ILE A 3 -5.79 25.49 0.97
CA ILE A 3 -4.85 25.64 2.10
C ILE A 3 -3.78 24.51 2.12
N VAL A 4 -4.16 23.25 1.93
CA VAL A 4 -3.24 22.11 1.91
C VAL A 4 -2.26 22.19 0.73
N LYS A 5 -2.73 22.58 -0.44
CA LYS A 5 -1.90 22.73 -1.65
C LYS A 5 -0.85 23.83 -1.49
N ASP A 6 -1.22 24.96 -0.88
CA ASP A 6 -0.30 26.08 -0.63
C ASP A 6 0.74 25.69 0.44
N ARG A 7 0.34 24.99 1.50
CA ARG A 7 1.28 24.44 2.50
C ARG A 7 2.25 23.42 1.87
N PHE A 8 1.75 22.52 1.03
CA PHE A 8 2.60 21.57 0.31
C PHE A 8 3.65 22.27 -0.53
N LYS A 9 3.24 23.29 -1.31
CA LYS A 9 4.17 24.09 -2.14
C LYS A 9 5.27 24.73 -1.28
N ALA A 10 4.91 25.35 -0.17
CA ALA A 10 5.88 25.99 0.74
C ALA A 10 6.89 24.98 1.30
N LYS A 11 6.44 23.78 1.71
CA LYS A 11 7.33 22.70 2.16
C LYS A 11 8.24 22.18 1.06
N ALA A 12 7.71 22.01 -0.15
CA ALA A 12 8.47 21.56 -1.31
C ALA A 12 9.56 22.59 -1.72
N ASP A 13 9.29 23.88 -1.61
CA ASP A 13 10.29 24.92 -1.91
C ASP A 13 11.47 24.88 -0.91
N ILE A 14 11.18 24.67 0.37
CA ILE A 14 12.22 24.50 1.40
C ILE A 14 13.07 23.26 1.10
N ALA A 15 12.42 22.10 0.89
CA ALA A 15 13.11 20.84 0.60
C ALA A 15 13.95 20.92 -0.68
N ASN A 16 13.47 21.60 -1.72
CA ASN A 16 14.24 21.84 -2.95
C ASN A 16 15.53 22.62 -2.71
N ALA A 17 15.50 23.63 -1.83
CA ALA A 17 16.68 24.41 -1.49
C ALA A 17 17.69 23.52 -0.73
N GLU A 18 17.24 22.78 0.27
CA GLU A 18 18.08 21.86 1.06
C GLU A 18 18.72 20.78 0.18
N ILE A 19 17.96 20.14 -0.72
CA ILE A 19 18.47 19.11 -1.64
C ILE A 19 19.52 19.69 -2.58
N LYS A 20 19.33 20.90 -3.09
CA LYS A 20 20.33 21.56 -3.96
C LYS A 20 21.64 21.78 -3.22
N ASP A 21 21.59 22.20 -1.95
CA ASP A 21 22.78 22.41 -1.14
C ASP A 21 23.48 21.07 -0.84
N ILE A 22 22.72 20.03 -0.45
CA ILE A 22 23.26 18.67 -0.26
C ILE A 22 23.95 18.16 -1.51
N LEU A 23 23.33 18.28 -2.68
CA LEU A 23 23.92 17.81 -3.94
C LEU A 23 25.14 18.62 -4.36
N LYS A 24 25.15 19.93 -4.12
CA LYS A 24 26.31 20.80 -4.39
C LYS A 24 27.50 20.44 -3.54
N GLU A 25 27.29 20.15 -2.27
CA GLU A 25 28.36 19.89 -1.31
C GLU A 25 28.79 18.41 -1.28
N HIS A 26 27.85 17.51 -1.47
CA HIS A 26 28.03 16.07 -1.22
C HIS A 26 27.59 15.15 -2.37
N GLY A 27 27.21 15.69 -3.52
CA GLY A 27 26.63 14.91 -4.62
C GLY A 27 27.50 13.76 -5.15
N ASN A 28 28.82 13.85 -4.99
CA ASN A 28 29.77 12.80 -5.39
C ASN A 28 30.13 11.82 -4.25
N LYS A 29 29.50 11.95 -3.06
CA LYS A 29 29.78 11.05 -1.94
C LYS A 29 29.19 9.65 -2.21
N LYS A 30 30.02 8.62 -2.13
CA LYS A 30 29.57 7.23 -2.24
C LYS A 30 28.68 6.84 -1.07
N VAL A 31 27.50 6.30 -1.35
CA VAL A 31 26.52 5.87 -0.34
C VAL A 31 26.48 4.36 -0.12
N GLY A 32 27.22 3.58 -0.93
CA GLY A 32 27.30 2.13 -0.81
C GLY A 32 28.11 1.50 -1.95
N GLU A 33 28.26 0.19 -1.87
CA GLU A 33 28.82 -0.66 -2.92
C GLU A 33 27.79 -1.68 -3.34
N VAL A 34 27.84 -2.12 -4.59
CA VAL A 34 26.89 -3.08 -5.18
C VAL A 34 27.65 -4.34 -5.59
N THR A 35 27.17 -5.50 -5.18
CA THR A 35 27.75 -6.80 -5.56
C THR A 35 26.99 -7.45 -6.71
N LEU A 36 27.65 -8.33 -7.46
CA LEU A 36 27.00 -9.14 -8.50
C LEU A 36 25.81 -9.93 -7.95
N ALA A 37 25.93 -10.47 -6.73
CA ALA A 37 24.84 -11.20 -6.09
C ALA A 37 23.59 -10.31 -5.92
N GLN A 38 23.74 -9.07 -5.50
CA GLN A 38 22.63 -8.13 -5.36
C GLN A 38 21.96 -7.83 -6.70
N ILE A 39 22.74 -7.66 -7.78
CA ILE A 39 22.20 -7.40 -9.12
C ILE A 39 21.32 -8.57 -9.59
N TYR A 40 21.83 -9.83 -9.47
CA TYR A 40 21.08 -11.02 -9.87
C TYR A 40 19.91 -11.37 -8.96
N GLN A 41 19.95 -10.94 -7.69
CA GLN A 41 18.95 -11.29 -6.67
C GLN A 41 17.95 -10.18 -6.36
N GLY A 42 17.63 -9.32 -7.34
CA GLY A 42 16.57 -8.32 -7.23
C GLY A 42 16.98 -7.07 -6.46
N MET A 43 18.23 -6.66 -6.50
CA MET A 43 18.75 -5.39 -5.93
C MET A 43 18.53 -5.24 -4.41
N ARG A 44 18.38 -6.33 -3.68
CA ARG A 44 18.09 -6.30 -2.24
C ARG A 44 19.20 -5.62 -1.45
N GLY A 45 18.80 -4.63 -0.62
CA GLY A 45 19.72 -3.88 0.24
C GLY A 45 20.55 -2.83 -0.50
N ILE A 46 20.26 -2.55 -1.78
CA ILE A 46 20.85 -1.41 -2.50
C ILE A 46 20.04 -0.17 -2.15
N THR A 47 20.70 0.86 -1.63
CA THR A 47 20.10 2.18 -1.42
C THR A 47 20.12 2.95 -2.73
N GLY A 48 19.01 2.96 -3.45
CA GLY A 48 18.90 3.57 -4.78
C GLY A 48 17.77 4.60 -4.91
N LEU A 49 16.97 4.80 -3.86
CA LEU A 49 15.80 5.67 -3.91
C LEU A 49 15.80 6.61 -2.70
N VAL A 50 15.23 7.80 -2.90
CA VAL A 50 14.85 8.73 -1.84
C VAL A 50 13.33 8.79 -1.79
N THR A 51 12.74 8.74 -0.61
CA THR A 51 11.31 8.88 -0.38
C THR A 51 11.06 9.82 0.79
N GLU A 52 10.05 10.66 0.64
CA GLU A 52 9.70 11.67 1.66
C GLU A 52 8.55 11.23 2.56
N THR A 53 7.82 10.17 2.21
CA THR A 53 6.56 9.80 2.88
C THR A 53 6.74 8.89 4.08
N SER A 54 7.57 7.88 3.93
CA SER A 54 7.79 6.88 4.98
C SER A 54 9.18 6.23 4.86
N LEU A 55 9.63 5.62 5.96
CA LEU A 55 10.88 4.86 6.02
C LEU A 55 10.67 3.61 6.86
N LEU A 56 11.18 2.48 6.38
CA LEU A 56 11.04 1.19 7.04
C LEU A 56 12.25 0.90 7.92
N ASP A 57 12.05 0.92 9.23
CA ASP A 57 13.02 0.46 10.22
C ASP A 57 12.93 -1.06 10.42
N ALA A 58 14.06 -1.75 10.41
CA ALA A 58 14.09 -3.20 10.52
C ALA A 58 13.63 -3.74 11.90
N GLN A 59 13.72 -2.95 12.96
CA GLN A 59 13.40 -3.33 14.34
C GLN A 59 12.05 -2.79 14.81
N GLU A 60 11.65 -1.60 14.32
CA GLU A 60 10.44 -0.92 14.75
C GLU A 60 9.32 -0.94 13.71
N GLY A 61 9.63 -1.30 12.45
CA GLY A 61 8.69 -1.31 11.36
C GLY A 61 8.58 0.03 10.64
N ILE A 62 7.44 0.24 9.98
CA ILE A 62 7.21 1.46 9.20
C ILE A 62 7.07 2.69 10.08
N ARG A 63 7.72 3.77 9.65
CA ARG A 63 7.58 5.12 10.19
C ARG A 63 7.08 6.07 9.10
N PHE A 64 5.97 6.74 9.34
CA PHE A 64 5.42 7.76 8.45
C PHE A 64 5.92 9.13 8.91
N ARG A 65 6.76 9.79 8.12
CA ARG A 65 7.39 11.06 8.52
C ARG A 65 7.99 10.99 9.94
N GLY A 66 8.60 9.86 10.29
CA GLY A 66 9.24 9.62 11.59
C GLY A 66 8.32 9.06 12.67
N PHE A 67 7.00 9.04 12.51
CA PHE A 67 6.05 8.49 13.48
C PHE A 67 5.79 7.01 13.26
N THR A 68 5.79 6.24 14.33
CA THR A 68 5.39 4.82 14.36
C THR A 68 3.87 4.66 14.30
N ILE A 69 3.38 3.46 13.96
CA ILE A 69 1.93 3.17 13.96
C ILE A 69 1.28 3.43 15.32
N PRO A 70 1.81 2.96 16.47
CA PRO A 70 1.21 3.28 17.78
C PRO A 70 1.17 4.77 18.10
N GLU A 71 2.16 5.56 17.65
CA GLU A 71 2.14 7.01 17.81
C GLU A 71 1.04 7.65 16.96
N LEU A 72 0.86 7.19 15.72
CA LEU A 72 -0.17 7.69 14.81
C LEU A 72 -1.58 7.35 15.31
N GLN A 73 -1.79 6.15 15.84
CA GLN A 73 -3.07 5.77 16.45
C GLN A 73 -3.46 6.68 17.63
N LYS A 74 -2.47 7.26 18.33
CA LYS A 74 -2.71 8.20 19.44
C LYS A 74 -2.86 9.65 18.99
N LYS A 75 -2.10 10.06 17.96
CA LYS A 75 -1.92 11.48 17.61
C LYS A 75 -2.79 11.96 16.46
N LEU A 76 -3.16 11.08 15.53
CA LEU A 76 -3.97 11.48 14.38
C LEU A 76 -5.44 11.67 14.80
N PRO A 77 -6.14 12.65 14.18
CA PRO A 77 -7.58 12.82 14.36
C PRO A 77 -8.37 11.56 14.00
N LYS A 78 -9.50 11.39 14.70
CA LYS A 78 -10.41 10.25 14.58
C LYS A 78 -11.81 10.71 14.22
N ALA A 79 -12.64 9.79 13.74
CA ALA A 79 -14.06 10.08 13.60
C ALA A 79 -14.72 10.30 14.98
N GLU A 80 -15.84 11.01 15.01
CA GLU A 80 -16.60 11.21 16.25
C GLU A 80 -16.99 9.86 16.86
N GLY A 81 -16.61 9.66 18.14
CA GLY A 81 -16.80 8.38 18.84
C GLY A 81 -15.90 7.24 18.37
N GLY A 82 -15.05 7.46 17.35
CA GLY A 82 -14.14 6.47 16.82
C GLY A 82 -12.87 6.28 17.65
N SER A 83 -12.18 5.17 17.41
CA SER A 83 -10.92 4.82 18.07
C SER A 83 -9.73 4.75 17.11
N GLU A 84 -9.99 4.58 15.81
CA GLU A 84 -8.94 4.46 14.82
C GLU A 84 -8.71 5.78 14.06
N PRO A 85 -7.46 6.05 13.60
CA PRO A 85 -7.13 7.26 12.88
C PRO A 85 -7.87 7.37 11.54
N LEU A 86 -8.22 8.59 11.16
CA LEU A 86 -8.70 8.87 9.82
C LEU A 86 -7.54 8.85 8.81
N PRO A 87 -7.62 8.08 7.71
CA PRO A 87 -6.58 8.04 6.67
C PRO A 87 -6.28 9.41 6.03
N GLU A 88 -7.23 10.32 6.02
CA GLU A 88 -7.05 11.73 5.62
C GLU A 88 -5.94 12.39 6.43
N GLY A 89 -5.88 12.11 7.75
CA GLY A 89 -4.83 12.62 8.63
C GLY A 89 -3.45 12.07 8.29
N LEU A 90 -3.38 10.78 7.95
CA LEU A 90 -2.14 10.17 7.52
C LEU A 90 -1.68 10.71 6.15
N PHE A 91 -2.59 10.88 5.19
CA PHE A 91 -2.28 11.50 3.91
C PHE A 91 -1.72 12.91 4.09
N TYR A 92 -2.36 13.72 4.94
CA TYR A 92 -1.86 15.05 5.26
C TYR A 92 -0.43 14.99 5.81
N LEU A 93 -0.18 14.11 6.77
CA LEU A 93 1.16 13.93 7.36
C LEU A 93 2.21 13.56 6.29
N MET A 94 1.91 12.59 5.43
CA MET A 94 2.85 12.18 4.37
C MET A 94 3.13 13.30 3.38
N LEU A 95 2.11 14.09 3.06
CA LEU A 95 2.22 15.18 2.09
C LEU A 95 2.90 16.43 2.69
N ILE A 96 2.54 16.84 3.91
CA ILE A 96 2.98 18.10 4.51
C ILE A 96 4.21 17.92 5.44
N GLY A 97 4.37 16.71 6.02
CA GLY A 97 5.44 16.41 6.98
C GLY A 97 5.16 16.83 8.42
N GLU A 98 3.94 17.30 8.71
CA GLU A 98 3.49 17.73 10.03
C GLU A 98 2.17 17.06 10.40
N LEU A 99 1.93 16.83 11.70
CA LEU A 99 0.66 16.29 12.17
C LEU A 99 -0.48 17.27 11.86
N PRO A 100 -1.62 16.80 11.29
CA PRO A 100 -2.76 17.65 11.03
C PRO A 100 -3.52 18.01 12.30
N SER A 101 -4.21 19.15 12.28
CA SER A 101 -5.32 19.43 13.17
C SER A 101 -6.59 18.69 12.76
N GLU A 102 -7.60 18.65 13.64
CA GLU A 102 -8.94 18.14 13.28
C GLU A 102 -9.54 18.92 12.11
N GLU A 103 -9.35 20.24 12.07
CA GLU A 103 -9.81 21.11 10.99
C GLU A 103 -9.14 20.76 9.65
N ASP A 104 -7.84 20.48 9.64
CA ASP A 104 -7.11 20.05 8.44
C ASP A 104 -7.70 18.74 7.88
N VAL A 105 -8.02 17.78 8.74
CA VAL A 105 -8.60 16.49 8.36
C VAL A 105 -10.03 16.68 7.83
N GLN A 106 -10.87 17.45 8.51
CA GLN A 106 -12.23 17.77 8.06
C GLN A 106 -12.22 18.49 6.71
N HIS A 107 -11.25 19.40 6.52
CA HIS A 107 -11.06 20.05 5.23
C HIS A 107 -10.74 19.05 4.12
N LEU A 108 -9.80 18.11 4.35
CA LEU A 108 -9.47 17.07 3.36
C LEU A 108 -10.65 16.16 3.06
N THR A 109 -11.37 15.70 4.08
CA THR A 109 -12.59 14.89 3.91
C THR A 109 -13.59 15.64 2.99
N SER A 110 -13.83 16.91 3.27
CA SER A 110 -14.73 17.75 2.45
C SER A 110 -14.21 17.93 1.02
N VAL A 111 -12.90 18.09 0.82
CA VAL A 111 -12.29 18.20 -0.52
C VAL A 111 -12.49 16.91 -1.30
N TRP A 112 -12.21 15.75 -0.70
CA TRP A 112 -12.39 14.46 -1.37
C TRP A 112 -13.86 14.14 -1.65
N GLN A 113 -14.78 14.45 -0.76
CA GLN A 113 -16.22 14.33 -1.02
C GLN A 113 -16.63 15.10 -2.28
N ARG A 114 -16.22 16.36 -2.42
CA ARG A 114 -16.52 17.19 -3.61
C ARG A 114 -15.89 16.67 -4.90
N ARG A 115 -14.75 15.97 -4.82
CA ARG A 115 -13.97 15.42 -5.95
C ARG A 115 -14.32 13.96 -6.28
N SER A 116 -15.22 13.32 -5.52
CA SER A 116 -15.51 11.89 -5.60
C SER A 116 -16.34 11.45 -6.82
N HIS A 117 -16.80 12.39 -7.65
CA HIS A 117 -17.58 12.04 -8.84
C HIS A 117 -16.78 11.20 -9.83
N VAL A 118 -17.32 10.05 -10.22
CA VAL A 118 -16.74 9.16 -11.23
C VAL A 118 -17.61 9.23 -12.49
N PRO A 119 -17.03 9.57 -13.66
CA PRO A 119 -17.77 9.64 -14.91
C PRO A 119 -18.34 8.28 -15.34
N ASN A 120 -19.50 8.29 -16.00
CA ASN A 120 -20.21 7.05 -16.40
C ASN A 120 -19.40 6.14 -17.33
N HIS A 121 -18.52 6.69 -18.17
CA HIS A 121 -17.70 5.89 -19.08
C HIS A 121 -16.72 4.97 -18.31
N VAL A 122 -16.33 5.33 -17.10
CA VAL A 122 -15.47 4.49 -16.22
C VAL A 122 -16.24 3.22 -15.83
N PHE A 123 -17.47 3.38 -15.37
CA PHE A 123 -18.33 2.25 -15.02
C PHE A 123 -18.66 1.40 -16.23
N ALA A 124 -19.01 2.01 -17.37
CA ALA A 124 -19.26 1.29 -18.62
C ALA A 124 -18.02 0.49 -19.08
N THR A 125 -16.82 1.00 -18.88
CA THR A 125 -15.57 0.29 -19.20
C THR A 125 -15.36 -0.92 -18.26
N ILE A 126 -15.66 -0.77 -16.98
CA ILE A 126 -15.63 -1.90 -16.02
C ILE A 126 -16.69 -2.93 -16.40
N ASP A 127 -17.89 -2.51 -16.80
CA ASP A 127 -18.99 -3.39 -17.16
C ASP A 127 -18.74 -4.20 -18.45
N ALA A 128 -17.88 -3.71 -19.33
CA ALA A 128 -17.44 -4.44 -20.51
C ALA A 128 -16.56 -5.66 -20.19
N LEU A 129 -16.00 -5.74 -18.98
CA LEU A 129 -15.21 -6.89 -18.53
C LEU A 129 -16.14 -8.04 -18.09
N PRO A 130 -15.77 -9.32 -18.34
CA PRO A 130 -16.52 -10.44 -17.81
C PRO A 130 -16.50 -10.48 -16.28
N LEU A 131 -17.57 -10.97 -15.64
CA LEU A 131 -17.64 -11.12 -14.18
C LEU A 131 -16.55 -12.05 -13.60
N SER A 132 -15.99 -12.95 -14.43
CA SER A 132 -14.86 -13.80 -14.06
C SER A 132 -13.53 -13.06 -13.98
N ALA A 133 -13.44 -11.83 -14.47
CA ALA A 133 -12.21 -11.04 -14.33
C ALA A 133 -11.87 -10.81 -12.86
N HIS A 134 -10.57 -10.88 -12.54
CA HIS A 134 -10.11 -10.60 -11.18
C HIS A 134 -10.43 -9.16 -10.78
N PRO A 135 -10.85 -8.87 -9.53
CA PRO A 135 -11.19 -7.52 -9.09
C PRO A 135 -10.09 -6.49 -9.33
N MET A 136 -8.81 -6.88 -9.18
CA MET A 136 -7.68 -5.98 -9.48
C MET A 136 -7.59 -5.61 -10.96
N THR A 137 -7.94 -6.53 -11.87
CA THR A 137 -8.02 -6.22 -13.30
C THR A 137 -9.10 -5.17 -13.56
N MET A 138 -10.29 -5.35 -12.97
CA MET A 138 -11.38 -4.38 -13.08
C MET A 138 -10.98 -3.02 -12.51
N PHE A 139 -10.28 -3.03 -11.38
CA PHE A 139 -9.81 -1.81 -10.69
C PHE A 139 -8.81 -1.02 -11.54
N VAL A 140 -7.79 -1.69 -12.07
CA VAL A 140 -6.78 -1.06 -12.94
C VAL A 140 -7.41 -0.51 -14.23
N VAL A 141 -8.31 -1.27 -14.84
CA VAL A 141 -9.04 -0.82 -16.05
C VAL A 141 -9.89 0.41 -15.74
N GLY A 142 -10.57 0.46 -14.59
CA GLY A 142 -11.32 1.64 -14.14
C GLY A 142 -10.43 2.87 -13.95
N ILE A 143 -9.23 2.70 -13.37
CA ILE A 143 -8.25 3.79 -13.20
C ILE A 143 -7.76 4.27 -14.58
N MET A 144 -7.45 3.35 -15.50
CA MET A 144 -7.03 3.71 -16.85
C MET A 144 -8.12 4.48 -17.61
N ALA A 145 -9.40 4.12 -17.42
CA ALA A 145 -10.52 4.87 -17.99
C ALA A 145 -10.65 6.30 -17.40
N LEU A 146 -10.28 6.50 -16.12
CA LEU A 146 -10.23 7.83 -15.49
C LEU A 146 -9.17 8.75 -16.08
N GLN A 147 -8.12 8.22 -16.70
CA GLN A 147 -7.00 8.99 -17.23
C GLN A 147 -7.45 10.13 -18.17
N THR A 148 -8.57 9.92 -18.89
CA THR A 148 -9.15 10.95 -19.77
C THR A 148 -9.54 12.24 -19.04
N GLU A 149 -9.77 12.17 -17.73
CA GLU A 149 -10.07 13.34 -16.89
C GLU A 149 -8.79 14.10 -16.45
N GLY A 150 -7.61 13.47 -16.59
CA GLY A 150 -6.34 13.97 -16.09
C GLY A 150 -6.01 15.40 -16.56
N LEU A 151 -5.46 16.17 -15.63
CA LEU A 151 -5.06 17.55 -15.86
C LEU A 151 -3.62 17.65 -16.34
N PHE A 152 -2.71 16.85 -15.76
CA PHE A 152 -1.29 16.96 -16.07
C PHE A 152 -0.99 16.76 -17.56
N ALA A 153 -1.54 15.72 -18.18
CA ALA A 153 -1.34 15.47 -19.60
C ALA A 153 -1.83 16.64 -20.48
N LYS A 154 -2.97 17.24 -20.11
CA LYS A 154 -3.54 18.41 -20.81
C LYS A 154 -2.67 19.66 -20.65
N GLU A 155 -2.18 19.93 -19.44
CA GLU A 155 -1.31 21.08 -19.16
C GLU A 155 0.09 20.90 -19.79
N TYR A 156 0.61 19.68 -19.78
CA TYR A 156 1.87 19.33 -20.46
C TYR A 156 1.79 19.60 -21.97
N ALA A 157 0.68 19.20 -22.61
CA ALA A 157 0.47 19.46 -24.04
C ALA A 157 0.36 20.97 -24.37
N LYS A 158 -0.04 21.81 -23.40
CA LYS A 158 -0.05 23.27 -23.52
C LYS A 158 1.31 23.93 -23.26
N GLY A 159 2.32 23.16 -22.87
CA GLY A 159 3.69 23.67 -22.62
C GLY A 159 3.88 24.25 -21.22
N ILE A 160 3.22 23.69 -20.20
CA ILE A 160 3.44 24.08 -18.79
C ILE A 160 4.93 24.03 -18.42
N ASN A 161 5.40 24.99 -17.64
CA ASN A 161 6.78 25.04 -17.21
C ASN A 161 7.14 23.89 -16.28
N LYS A 162 8.34 23.31 -16.41
CA LYS A 162 8.80 22.19 -15.57
C LYS A 162 8.66 22.46 -14.08
N LYS A 163 8.93 23.69 -13.61
CA LYS A 163 8.80 24.07 -12.17
C LYS A 163 7.37 23.99 -11.65
N ASP A 164 6.37 23.95 -12.55
CA ASP A 164 4.97 23.94 -12.21
C ASP A 164 4.30 22.57 -12.42
N TYR A 165 5.05 21.51 -12.84
CA TYR A 165 4.53 20.15 -13.05
C TYR A 165 3.82 19.58 -11.81
N TRP A 166 4.32 19.88 -10.62
CA TRP A 166 3.74 19.42 -9.36
C TRP A 166 2.27 19.85 -9.20
N ASN A 167 1.87 20.99 -9.76
CA ASN A 167 0.58 21.61 -9.56
C ASN A 167 -0.58 20.77 -10.15
N PRO A 168 -0.63 20.44 -11.46
CA PRO A 168 -1.64 19.53 -12.00
C PRO A 168 -1.46 18.08 -11.50
N ILE A 169 -0.25 17.62 -11.17
CA ILE A 169 0.00 16.31 -10.56
C ILE A 169 -0.70 16.21 -9.19
N TYR A 170 -0.59 17.25 -8.37
CA TYR A 170 -1.30 17.32 -7.09
C TYR A 170 -2.82 17.22 -7.29
N ASP A 171 -3.40 17.98 -8.23
CA ASP A 171 -4.84 17.94 -8.48
C ASP A 171 -5.29 16.58 -9.00
N ASP A 172 -4.56 15.96 -9.93
CA ASP A 172 -4.82 14.60 -10.41
C ASP A 172 -4.74 13.56 -9.30
N ALA A 173 -3.74 13.66 -8.39
CA ALA A 173 -3.62 12.79 -7.24
C ALA A 173 -4.82 12.92 -6.28
N MET A 174 -5.23 14.15 -5.99
CA MET A 174 -6.40 14.42 -5.13
C MET A 174 -7.70 13.90 -5.74
N ASP A 175 -7.88 14.09 -7.05
CA ASP A 175 -9.05 13.59 -7.78
C ASP A 175 -9.09 12.07 -7.82
N LEU A 176 -7.94 11.43 -8.04
CA LEU A 176 -7.83 9.97 -8.07
C LEU A 176 -8.15 9.38 -6.70
N ILE A 177 -7.49 9.84 -5.63
CA ILE A 177 -7.75 9.37 -4.25
C ILE A 177 -9.23 9.49 -3.90
N ALA A 178 -9.85 10.63 -4.21
CA ALA A 178 -11.27 10.88 -3.91
C ALA A 178 -12.22 9.89 -4.61
N ARG A 179 -11.86 9.40 -5.80
CA ARG A 179 -12.70 8.53 -6.65
C ARG A 179 -12.52 7.04 -6.39
N LEU A 180 -11.38 6.63 -5.82
CA LEU A 180 -11.05 5.20 -5.63
C LEU A 180 -12.07 4.44 -4.78
N PRO A 181 -12.60 4.94 -3.65
CA PRO A 181 -13.62 4.22 -2.89
C PRO A 181 -14.86 3.89 -3.71
N ARG A 182 -15.29 4.80 -4.57
CA ARG A 182 -16.47 4.60 -5.42
C ARG A 182 -16.24 3.55 -6.50
N ILE A 183 -15.05 3.53 -7.11
CA ILE A 183 -14.66 2.50 -8.10
C ILE A 183 -14.56 1.14 -7.41
N ALA A 184 -13.90 1.06 -6.25
CA ALA A 184 -13.74 -0.18 -5.51
C ALA A 184 -15.10 -0.75 -5.08
N ALA A 185 -15.96 0.07 -4.49
CA ALA A 185 -17.30 -0.35 -4.10
C ALA A 185 -18.16 -0.77 -5.30
N TYR A 186 -18.05 -0.05 -6.44
CA TYR A 186 -18.74 -0.44 -7.67
C TYR A 186 -18.35 -1.84 -8.12
N ILE A 187 -17.05 -2.15 -8.17
CA ILE A 187 -16.53 -3.47 -8.55
C ILE A 187 -17.02 -4.54 -7.58
N TYR A 188 -16.96 -4.27 -6.27
CA TYR A 188 -17.43 -5.20 -5.24
C TYR A 188 -18.93 -5.53 -5.42
N ARG A 189 -19.76 -4.50 -5.53
CA ARG A 189 -21.21 -4.65 -5.67
C ARG A 189 -21.58 -5.34 -6.99
N ARG A 190 -20.90 -4.96 -8.07
CA ARG A 190 -21.10 -5.59 -9.38
C ARG A 190 -20.78 -7.09 -9.36
N LYS A 191 -19.66 -7.46 -8.77
CA LYS A 191 -19.17 -8.86 -8.82
C LYS A 191 -19.87 -9.76 -7.81
N TYR A 192 -20.19 -9.27 -6.62
CA TYR A 192 -20.59 -10.08 -5.48
C TYR A 192 -21.96 -9.74 -4.89
N LYS A 193 -22.58 -8.66 -5.29
CA LYS A 193 -23.85 -8.17 -4.71
C LYS A 193 -24.87 -7.82 -5.82
N ASN A 194 -25.01 -8.68 -6.80
CA ASN A 194 -26.00 -8.62 -7.88
C ASN A 194 -26.06 -7.28 -8.64
N ASN A 195 -24.96 -6.54 -8.68
CA ASN A 195 -24.89 -5.20 -9.30
C ASN A 195 -25.81 -4.14 -8.65
N GLU A 196 -26.16 -4.31 -7.38
CA GLU A 196 -26.94 -3.35 -6.61
C GLU A 196 -26.03 -2.30 -5.99
N HIS A 197 -25.99 -1.09 -6.55
CA HIS A 197 -25.06 -0.03 -6.14
C HIS A 197 -25.64 0.86 -5.04
N ILE A 198 -24.79 1.21 -4.06
CA ILE A 198 -25.11 2.13 -2.96
C ILE A 198 -24.44 3.46 -3.24
N GLN A 199 -25.20 4.55 -3.12
CA GLN A 199 -24.67 5.91 -3.34
C GLN A 199 -23.80 6.35 -2.15
N PRO A 200 -22.79 7.22 -2.37
CA PRO A 200 -21.98 7.74 -1.27
C PRO A 200 -22.81 8.56 -0.29
N ASN A 201 -22.47 8.48 1.00
CA ASN A 201 -23.05 9.26 2.06
C ASN A 201 -22.11 10.44 2.41
N GLY A 202 -22.57 11.68 2.16
CA GLY A 202 -21.78 12.87 2.38
C GLY A 202 -21.48 13.21 3.86
N LEU A 203 -21.99 12.44 4.80
CA LEU A 203 -21.72 12.59 6.24
C LEU A 203 -20.56 11.72 6.73
N LEU A 204 -20.09 10.77 5.90
CA LEU A 204 -19.05 9.83 6.27
C LEU A 204 -17.67 10.30 5.76
N ASP A 205 -16.63 9.95 6.52
CA ASP A 205 -15.24 10.05 6.08
C ASP A 205 -14.94 9.10 4.90
N TRP A 206 -13.77 9.22 4.32
CA TRP A 206 -13.36 8.49 3.13
C TRP A 206 -13.44 6.97 3.29
N SER A 207 -12.98 6.42 4.42
CA SER A 207 -13.02 4.98 4.73
C SER A 207 -14.41 4.50 5.12
N GLY A 208 -15.12 5.27 5.94
CA GLY A 208 -16.50 4.98 6.31
C GLY A 208 -17.42 4.97 5.09
N ASN A 209 -17.16 5.84 4.13
CA ASN A 209 -17.92 5.89 2.89
C ASN A 209 -17.64 4.68 1.97
N LEU A 210 -16.39 4.18 1.94
CA LEU A 210 -16.07 2.93 1.26
C LEU A 210 -16.87 1.75 1.86
N ALA A 211 -16.86 1.62 3.19
CA ALA A 211 -17.62 0.59 3.90
C ALA A 211 -19.12 0.67 3.58
N HIS A 212 -19.71 1.86 3.68
CA HIS A 212 -21.10 2.13 3.35
C HIS A 212 -21.45 1.74 1.91
N MET A 213 -20.69 2.20 0.93
CA MET A 213 -20.95 1.88 -0.48
C MET A 213 -20.76 0.39 -0.80
N MET A 214 -19.95 -0.33 -0.05
CA MET A 214 -19.86 -1.80 -0.14
C MET A 214 -21.05 -2.52 0.50
N GLY A 215 -21.84 -1.83 1.34
CA GLY A 215 -23.02 -2.36 2.04
C GLY A 215 -22.76 -2.79 3.47
N TYR A 216 -21.73 -2.29 4.11
CA TYR A 216 -21.40 -2.54 5.52
C TYR A 216 -21.71 -1.32 6.36
N GLU A 217 -22.76 -1.42 7.19
CA GLU A 217 -23.24 -0.30 8.02
C GLU A 217 -22.75 -0.37 9.47
N ASP A 218 -22.16 -1.48 9.89
CA ASP A 218 -21.62 -1.66 11.22
C ASP A 218 -20.50 -0.64 11.51
N ASP A 219 -20.62 0.09 12.60
CA ASP A 219 -19.65 1.13 12.96
C ASP A 219 -18.28 0.56 13.30
N SER A 220 -18.21 -0.67 13.84
CA SER A 220 -16.93 -1.34 14.08
C SER A 220 -16.27 -1.81 12.78
N PHE A 221 -17.04 -2.13 11.73
CA PHE A 221 -16.46 -2.37 10.40
C PHE A 221 -15.92 -1.08 9.77
N LYS A 222 -16.58 0.07 9.97
CA LYS A 222 -16.04 1.37 9.54
C LYS A 222 -14.74 1.69 10.26
N GLU A 223 -14.63 1.38 11.57
CA GLU A 223 -13.37 1.49 12.32
C GLU A 223 -12.30 0.55 11.77
N LEU A 224 -12.64 -0.69 11.44
CA LEU A 224 -11.71 -1.61 10.76
C LEU A 224 -11.22 -1.02 9.43
N MET A 225 -12.09 -0.43 8.64
CA MET A 225 -11.67 0.21 7.37
C MET A 225 -10.74 1.40 7.60
N ARG A 226 -10.96 2.21 8.63
CA ARG A 226 -10.05 3.31 9.01
C ARG A 226 -8.66 2.79 9.39
N LEU A 227 -8.60 1.77 10.25
CA LEU A 227 -7.35 1.08 10.58
C LEU A 227 -6.68 0.50 9.34
N TYR A 228 -7.42 -0.29 8.55
CA TYR A 228 -6.90 -0.97 7.36
C TYR A 228 -6.32 0.04 6.36
N MET A 229 -7.06 1.11 6.04
CA MET A 229 -6.64 2.14 5.11
C MET A 229 -5.43 2.95 5.63
N THR A 230 -5.28 3.08 6.94
CA THR A 230 -4.14 3.74 7.55
C THR A 230 -2.87 2.90 7.48
N ILE A 231 -2.93 1.63 7.89
CA ILE A 231 -1.72 0.80 8.03
C ILE A 231 -1.18 0.22 6.71
N HIS A 232 -2.00 0.20 5.64
CA HIS A 232 -1.58 -0.26 4.31
C HIS A 232 -1.17 0.89 3.37
N ALA A 233 -1.29 2.14 3.82
CA ALA A 233 -1.14 3.34 2.98
C ALA A 233 0.23 3.43 2.30
N ASP A 234 1.31 3.14 3.02
CA ASP A 234 2.66 3.21 2.48
C ASP A 234 3.61 2.25 3.20
N HIS A 235 4.72 1.90 2.56
CA HIS A 235 5.74 1.03 3.13
C HIS A 235 7.10 1.28 2.47
N GLU A 236 7.61 2.52 2.54
CA GLU A 236 8.77 3.09 1.85
C GLU A 236 8.73 2.99 0.31
N GLY A 237 9.79 3.44 -0.36
CA GLY A 237 9.85 3.50 -1.83
C GLY A 237 10.25 2.20 -2.52
N GLY A 238 10.86 1.24 -1.83
CA GLY A 238 11.49 0.06 -2.44
C GLY A 238 10.55 -1.12 -2.74
N ASN A 239 9.31 -1.11 -2.24
CA ASN A 239 8.36 -2.17 -2.58
C ASN A 239 7.83 -2.02 -4.00
N VAL A 240 7.34 -3.13 -4.60
CA VAL A 240 7.00 -3.18 -6.03
C VAL A 240 5.99 -2.12 -6.44
N SER A 241 4.90 -1.94 -5.67
CA SER A 241 3.87 -0.94 -6.04
C SER A 241 4.39 0.50 -5.96
N ALA A 242 5.16 0.84 -4.92
CA ALA A 242 5.72 2.17 -4.75
C ALA A 242 6.80 2.45 -5.81
N HIS A 243 7.78 1.53 -5.99
CA HIS A 243 8.85 1.71 -6.95
C HIS A 243 8.32 1.78 -8.40
N THR A 244 7.35 0.94 -8.77
CA THR A 244 6.75 1.00 -10.10
C THR A 244 6.01 2.31 -10.34
N THR A 245 5.26 2.83 -9.35
CA THR A 245 4.60 4.13 -9.46
C THR A 245 5.62 5.25 -9.64
N HIS A 246 6.72 5.25 -8.86
CA HIS A 246 7.82 6.20 -8.97
C HIS A 246 8.51 6.09 -10.34
N LEU A 247 8.89 4.89 -10.77
CA LEU A 247 9.57 4.63 -12.04
C LEU A 247 8.77 5.16 -13.24
N VAL A 248 7.48 4.80 -13.31
CA VAL A 248 6.60 5.25 -14.40
C VAL A 248 6.38 6.76 -14.32
N GLY A 249 6.16 7.30 -13.13
CA GLY A 249 6.05 8.74 -12.90
C GLY A 249 7.31 9.52 -13.26
N SER A 250 8.51 8.91 -13.13
CA SER A 250 9.78 9.55 -13.49
C SER A 250 9.87 9.87 -14.99
N ALA A 251 9.15 9.10 -15.83
CA ALA A 251 9.01 9.36 -17.26
C ALA A 251 7.99 10.46 -17.61
N LEU A 252 7.44 11.17 -16.61
CA LEU A 252 6.36 12.15 -16.73
C LEU A 252 5.01 11.55 -17.17
N SER A 253 4.79 10.26 -16.92
CA SER A 253 3.44 9.70 -16.95
C SER A 253 2.59 10.35 -15.85
N ASP A 254 1.30 10.60 -16.16
CA ASP A 254 0.40 11.21 -15.19
C ASP A 254 0.08 10.29 -13.98
N PRO A 255 -0.55 10.80 -12.92
CA PRO A 255 -0.86 10.01 -11.74
C PRO A 255 -1.72 8.77 -12.00
N TYR A 256 -2.62 8.81 -12.96
CA TYR A 256 -3.48 7.67 -13.30
C TYR A 256 -2.66 6.51 -13.90
N LEU A 257 -1.82 6.80 -14.89
CA LEU A 257 -0.95 5.81 -15.54
C LEU A 257 0.08 5.27 -14.55
N SER A 258 0.70 6.15 -13.76
CA SER A 258 1.72 5.79 -12.78
C SER A 258 1.16 4.90 -11.69
N TYR A 259 0.01 5.25 -11.14
CA TYR A 259 -0.67 4.47 -10.12
C TYR A 259 -1.20 3.14 -10.67
N ALA A 260 -1.80 3.13 -11.86
CA ALA A 260 -2.25 1.90 -12.51
C ALA A 260 -1.10 0.90 -12.71
N ALA A 261 0.08 1.38 -13.12
CA ALA A 261 1.28 0.56 -13.24
C ALA A 261 1.72 -0.03 -11.89
N GLY A 262 1.73 0.78 -10.83
CA GLY A 262 1.99 0.33 -9.46
C GLY A 262 0.99 -0.73 -8.98
N MET A 263 -0.29 -0.58 -9.32
CA MET A 263 -1.33 -1.53 -8.95
C MET A 263 -1.24 -2.86 -9.70
N ASN A 264 -0.74 -2.88 -10.93
CA ASN A 264 -0.37 -4.13 -11.62
C ASN A 264 0.74 -4.88 -10.84
N GLY A 265 1.71 -4.17 -10.29
CA GLY A 265 2.72 -4.76 -9.40
C GLY A 265 2.12 -5.26 -8.08
N LEU A 266 1.17 -4.50 -7.50
CA LEU A 266 0.47 -4.91 -6.27
C LEU A 266 -0.34 -6.20 -6.46
N ALA A 267 -0.86 -6.44 -7.65
CA ALA A 267 -1.61 -7.65 -7.99
C ALA A 267 -0.75 -8.92 -8.10
N GLY A 268 0.56 -8.84 -7.83
CA GLY A 268 1.44 -10.00 -7.84
C GLY A 268 1.34 -10.86 -6.57
N PRO A 269 1.48 -12.22 -6.68
CA PRO A 269 1.36 -13.12 -5.53
C PRO A 269 2.47 -12.96 -4.48
N LEU A 270 3.61 -12.36 -4.86
CA LEU A 270 4.68 -12.02 -3.92
C LEU A 270 4.56 -10.59 -3.36
N HIS A 271 3.41 -9.94 -3.54
CA HIS A 271 3.12 -8.60 -3.03
C HIS A 271 1.70 -8.56 -2.45
N GLY A 272 0.75 -7.85 -3.03
CA GLY A 272 -0.56 -7.61 -2.41
C GLY A 272 -1.52 -8.80 -2.37
N LEU A 273 -1.32 -9.85 -3.18
CA LEU A 273 -2.12 -11.08 -3.09
C LEU A 273 -1.78 -11.96 -1.86
N ALA A 274 -0.73 -11.65 -1.11
CA ALA A 274 -0.31 -12.47 0.03
C ALA A 274 -1.43 -12.64 1.09
N ASN A 275 -2.26 -11.62 1.28
CA ASN A 275 -3.39 -11.65 2.22
C ASN A 275 -4.40 -12.77 1.90
N GLN A 276 -4.81 -12.90 0.63
CA GLN A 276 -5.74 -13.97 0.25
C GLN A 276 -5.11 -15.37 0.42
N GLU A 277 -3.81 -15.51 0.21
CA GLU A 277 -3.12 -16.79 0.38
C GLU A 277 -3.07 -17.22 1.85
N VAL A 278 -2.97 -16.26 2.79
CA VAL A 278 -3.06 -16.55 4.24
C VAL A 278 -4.43 -17.15 4.58
N ILE A 279 -5.52 -16.51 4.15
CA ILE A 279 -6.88 -16.98 4.47
C ILE A 279 -7.16 -18.34 3.82
N LYS A 280 -6.74 -18.55 2.57
CA LYS A 280 -6.85 -19.86 1.93
C LYS A 280 -6.12 -20.94 2.72
N TRP A 281 -4.89 -20.69 3.12
CA TRP A 281 -4.08 -21.63 3.90
C TRP A 281 -4.72 -21.98 5.24
N ILE A 282 -5.34 -20.97 5.92
CA ILE A 282 -6.04 -21.22 7.18
C ILE A 282 -7.30 -22.07 6.95
N PHE A 283 -8.08 -21.79 5.92
CA PHE A 283 -9.29 -22.58 5.62
C PHE A 283 -8.93 -24.00 5.18
N GLU A 284 -7.89 -24.20 4.37
CA GLU A 284 -7.37 -25.54 4.02
C GLU A 284 -6.93 -26.31 5.27
N MET A 285 -6.29 -25.62 6.24
CA MET A 285 -5.92 -26.22 7.52
C MET A 285 -7.16 -26.68 8.30
N GLN A 286 -8.16 -25.82 8.43
CA GLN A 286 -9.42 -26.10 9.15
C GLN A 286 -10.16 -27.27 8.51
N GLU A 287 -10.25 -27.30 7.18
CA GLU A 287 -10.88 -28.39 6.41
C GLU A 287 -10.14 -29.72 6.64
N LYS A 288 -8.81 -29.73 6.48
CA LYS A 288 -7.97 -30.94 6.67
C LYS A 288 -8.06 -31.49 8.09
N LEU A 289 -8.17 -30.62 9.08
CA LEU A 289 -8.26 -30.99 10.49
C LEU A 289 -9.69 -31.29 10.98
N GLY A 290 -10.71 -30.96 10.16
CA GLY A 290 -12.11 -31.16 10.48
C GLY A 290 -12.62 -30.30 11.65
N THR A 291 -12.01 -29.12 11.86
CA THR A 291 -12.37 -28.21 12.96
C THR A 291 -12.18 -26.75 12.56
N ASP A 292 -13.09 -25.89 13.00
CA ASP A 292 -13.02 -24.43 12.81
C ASP A 292 -12.13 -23.72 13.84
N PHE A 293 -11.68 -24.45 14.88
CA PHE A 293 -10.78 -23.94 15.91
C PHE A 293 -9.73 -24.99 16.29
N PRO A 294 -8.65 -25.14 15.49
CA PRO A 294 -7.58 -26.10 15.76
C PRO A 294 -6.83 -25.78 17.06
N THR A 295 -6.37 -26.85 17.74
CA THR A 295 -5.47 -26.70 18.89
C THR A 295 -4.07 -26.25 18.43
N LYS A 296 -3.25 -25.76 19.37
CA LYS A 296 -1.86 -25.37 19.05
C LYS A 296 -1.04 -26.53 18.54
N GLU A 297 -1.22 -27.74 19.08
CA GLU A 297 -0.55 -28.97 18.65
C GLU A 297 -0.93 -29.35 17.21
N GLN A 298 -2.22 -29.21 16.86
CA GLN A 298 -2.69 -29.45 15.50
C GLN A 298 -2.12 -28.41 14.52
N ILE A 299 -2.07 -27.13 14.90
CA ILE A 299 -1.45 -26.06 14.12
C ILE A 299 0.04 -26.33 13.93
N GLU A 300 0.76 -26.72 15.01
CA GLU A 300 2.19 -27.06 14.95
C GLU A 300 2.47 -28.16 13.94
N GLN A 301 1.69 -29.24 13.97
CA GLN A 301 1.85 -30.34 13.03
C GLN A 301 1.56 -29.90 11.59
N TYR A 302 0.49 -29.14 11.36
CA TYR A 302 0.14 -28.63 10.04
C TYR A 302 1.21 -27.70 9.45
N VAL A 303 1.82 -26.86 10.30
CA VAL A 303 2.95 -25.98 9.91
C VAL A 303 4.16 -26.83 9.49
N LYS A 304 4.51 -27.87 10.28
CA LYS A 304 5.60 -28.79 9.93
C LYS A 304 5.33 -29.49 8.60
N ASP A 305 4.14 -30.04 8.41
CA ASP A 305 3.72 -30.68 7.15
C ASP A 305 3.83 -29.71 5.96
N THR A 306 3.44 -28.44 6.15
CA THR A 306 3.55 -27.40 5.13
C THR A 306 5.01 -27.18 4.70
N LEU A 307 5.91 -27.06 5.68
CA LEU A 307 7.33 -26.84 5.45
C LEU A 307 8.04 -28.06 4.84
N GLU A 308 7.73 -29.28 5.31
CA GLU A 308 8.22 -30.54 4.76
C GLU A 308 7.75 -30.76 3.32
N GLY A 309 6.55 -30.28 2.98
CA GLY A 309 6.02 -30.24 1.61
C GLY A 309 6.70 -29.20 0.70
N GLY A 310 7.75 -28.52 1.18
CA GLY A 310 8.49 -27.50 0.42
C GLY A 310 7.73 -26.17 0.23
N LYS A 311 6.63 -25.97 0.96
CA LYS A 311 5.84 -24.73 0.94
C LYS A 311 6.28 -23.79 2.07
N VAL A 312 5.98 -22.50 1.91
CA VAL A 312 6.15 -21.50 2.97
C VAL A 312 4.86 -21.34 3.77
N VAL A 313 4.97 -20.88 5.01
CA VAL A 313 3.81 -20.43 5.79
C VAL A 313 3.43 -19.02 5.34
N PRO A 314 2.26 -18.82 4.70
CA PRO A 314 1.86 -17.50 4.21
C PRO A 314 1.74 -16.46 5.34
N GLY A 315 2.06 -15.20 5.06
CA GLY A 315 2.00 -14.13 6.05
C GLY A 315 3.18 -14.09 7.03
N TYR A 316 4.16 -14.99 6.92
CA TYR A 316 5.36 -15.04 7.76
C TYR A 316 6.63 -14.77 6.95
N GLY A 317 7.48 -13.93 7.52
CA GLY A 317 8.69 -13.47 6.87
C GLY A 317 8.53 -12.08 6.22
N HIS A 318 9.66 -11.39 6.08
CA HIS A 318 9.75 -10.09 5.43
C HIS A 318 11.18 -9.83 4.95
N ALA A 319 11.32 -9.10 3.84
CA ALA A 319 12.62 -8.78 3.27
C ALA A 319 13.47 -7.90 4.21
N VAL A 320 12.86 -6.92 4.87
CA VAL A 320 13.51 -5.90 5.70
C VAL A 320 13.30 -6.16 7.19
N LEU A 321 12.07 -6.37 7.67
CA LEU A 321 11.74 -6.49 9.10
C LEU A 321 12.48 -7.67 9.76
N ARG A 322 12.78 -7.49 11.06
CA ARG A 322 13.44 -8.48 11.92
C ARG A 322 12.65 -8.79 13.20
N LYS A 323 11.50 -8.16 13.36
CA LYS A 323 10.52 -8.35 14.44
C LYS A 323 9.13 -8.42 13.86
N THR A 324 8.13 -8.72 14.71
CA THR A 324 6.70 -8.65 14.36
C THR A 324 6.39 -7.30 13.74
N ASP A 325 5.70 -7.33 12.62
CA ASP A 325 5.24 -6.12 11.93
C ASP A 325 4.26 -5.35 12.83
N PRO A 326 4.49 -4.06 13.12
CA PRO A 326 3.57 -3.28 13.97
C PRO A 326 2.17 -3.15 13.36
N ARG A 327 2.02 -3.35 12.06
CA ARG A 327 0.72 -3.40 11.39
C ARG A 327 -0.06 -4.65 11.79
N PHE A 328 0.60 -5.80 11.88
CA PHE A 328 0.01 -7.03 12.44
C PHE A 328 -0.41 -6.82 13.89
N THR A 329 0.44 -6.18 14.70
CA THR A 329 0.13 -5.90 16.11
C THR A 329 -1.11 -5.02 16.24
N ALA A 330 -1.22 -3.95 15.46
CA ALA A 330 -2.39 -3.08 15.46
C ALA A 330 -3.68 -3.82 15.08
N GLN A 331 -3.62 -4.72 14.10
CA GLN A 331 -4.74 -5.58 13.71
C GLN A 331 -5.13 -6.56 14.82
N MET A 332 -4.13 -7.17 15.48
CA MET A 332 -4.36 -8.09 16.59
C MET A 332 -5.01 -7.38 17.79
N GLU A 333 -4.56 -6.18 18.11
CA GLU A 333 -5.16 -5.37 19.18
C GLU A 333 -6.61 -4.98 18.85
N PHE A 334 -6.87 -4.60 17.59
CA PHE A 334 -8.23 -4.36 17.10
C PHE A 334 -9.10 -5.61 17.26
N GLY A 335 -8.64 -6.78 16.81
CA GLY A 335 -9.34 -8.05 16.95
C GLY A 335 -9.64 -8.41 18.40
N LYS A 336 -8.68 -8.28 19.30
CA LYS A 336 -8.86 -8.50 20.73
C LYS A 336 -9.88 -7.56 21.39
N LYS A 337 -9.97 -6.34 20.89
CA LYS A 337 -10.92 -5.32 21.39
C LYS A 337 -12.35 -5.56 20.91
N HIS A 338 -12.52 -5.83 19.62
CA HIS A 338 -13.83 -5.83 18.97
C HIS A 338 -14.44 -7.24 18.79
N MET A 339 -13.62 -8.28 18.71
CA MET A 339 -14.05 -9.66 18.44
C MET A 339 -13.23 -10.72 19.23
N PRO A 340 -13.13 -10.59 20.58
CA PRO A 340 -12.25 -11.44 21.40
C PRO A 340 -12.60 -12.92 21.36
N GLU A 341 -13.86 -13.27 21.05
CA GLU A 341 -14.34 -14.65 21.00
C GLU A 341 -14.40 -15.22 19.57
N ASP A 342 -14.01 -14.43 18.54
CA ASP A 342 -14.04 -14.92 17.17
C ASP A 342 -13.03 -16.04 16.97
N LYS A 343 -13.50 -17.21 16.53
CA LYS A 343 -12.68 -18.43 16.39
C LYS A 343 -11.57 -18.27 15.35
N LEU A 344 -11.83 -17.57 14.24
CA LEU A 344 -10.85 -17.37 13.18
C LEU A 344 -9.74 -16.43 13.66
N CYS A 345 -10.07 -15.31 14.31
CA CYS A 345 -9.08 -14.41 14.90
C CYS A 345 -8.25 -15.11 15.98
N ARG A 346 -8.88 -15.89 16.86
CA ARG A 346 -8.19 -16.69 17.87
C ARG A 346 -7.27 -17.76 17.24
N THR A 347 -7.68 -18.35 16.11
CA THR A 347 -6.82 -19.25 15.34
C THR A 347 -5.58 -18.51 14.82
N VAL A 348 -5.72 -17.31 14.29
CA VAL A 348 -4.57 -16.47 13.87
C VAL A 348 -3.64 -16.18 15.05
N TRP A 349 -4.18 -15.91 16.25
CA TRP A 349 -3.34 -15.68 17.45
C TRP A 349 -2.60 -16.95 17.88
N ASN A 350 -3.25 -18.11 17.80
CA ASN A 350 -2.58 -19.40 18.06
C ASN A 350 -1.48 -19.68 17.01
N ILE A 351 -1.72 -19.36 15.73
CA ILE A 351 -0.71 -19.47 14.68
C ILE A 351 0.49 -18.54 14.98
N TYR A 352 0.21 -17.30 15.43
CA TYR A 352 1.26 -16.36 15.83
C TYR A 352 2.14 -16.85 16.98
N GLU A 353 1.57 -17.57 17.95
CA GLU A 353 2.34 -18.16 19.05
C GLU A 353 3.12 -19.40 18.62
N THR A 354 2.65 -20.12 17.58
CA THR A 354 3.18 -21.43 17.17
C THR A 354 4.25 -21.32 16.08
N VAL A 355 4.04 -20.48 15.06
CA VAL A 355 4.89 -20.43 13.85
C VAL A 355 6.28 -19.87 14.10
N PRO A 356 6.49 -18.75 14.81
CA PRO A 356 7.81 -18.16 14.98
C PRO A 356 8.83 -19.11 15.63
N PRO A 357 8.51 -19.85 16.72
CA PRO A 357 9.45 -20.83 17.30
C PRO A 357 9.87 -21.92 16.30
N ILE A 358 8.93 -22.43 15.49
CA ILE A 358 9.22 -23.46 14.48
C ILE A 358 10.18 -22.92 13.43
N LEU A 359 9.88 -21.72 12.88
CA LEU A 359 10.72 -21.10 11.86
C LEU A 359 12.12 -20.73 12.39
N GLN A 360 12.23 -20.31 13.66
CA GLN A 360 13.51 -20.07 14.33
C GLN A 360 14.33 -21.36 14.46
N GLY A 361 13.70 -22.47 14.79
CA GLY A 361 14.32 -23.79 14.90
C GLY A 361 14.97 -24.29 13.62
N LEU A 362 14.54 -23.80 12.44
CA LEU A 362 15.15 -24.16 11.14
C LEU A 362 16.52 -23.50 10.91
N GLY A 363 16.92 -22.50 11.69
CA GLY A 363 18.24 -21.86 11.65
C GLY A 363 18.60 -21.08 10.38
N LYS A 364 17.74 -21.10 9.37
CA LYS A 364 17.99 -20.47 8.05
C LYS A 364 17.14 -19.21 7.77
N ILE A 365 16.12 -18.97 8.60
CA ILE A 365 15.11 -17.92 8.38
C ILE A 365 15.49 -16.66 9.13
N LYS A 366 15.77 -15.57 8.40
CA LYS A 366 16.17 -14.28 8.99
C LYS A 366 15.03 -13.55 9.71
N ASN A 367 13.80 -13.75 9.25
CA ASN A 367 12.60 -13.16 9.84
C ASN A 367 11.51 -14.24 9.98
N PRO A 368 11.26 -14.78 11.17
CA PRO A 368 10.22 -15.77 11.44
C PRO A 368 8.87 -15.13 11.81
N TRP A 369 8.79 -13.80 11.89
CA TRP A 369 7.65 -13.08 12.43
C TRP A 369 6.57 -12.80 11.37
N PRO A 370 5.30 -12.62 11.80
CA PRO A 370 4.23 -12.27 10.87
C PRO A 370 4.38 -10.85 10.30
N ASN A 371 3.92 -10.70 9.08
CA ASN A 371 3.72 -9.42 8.42
C ASN A 371 2.24 -8.99 8.47
N VAL A 372 1.88 -7.88 7.85
CA VAL A 372 0.52 -7.32 7.86
C VAL A 372 -0.54 -8.28 7.32
N ASP A 373 -0.19 -9.15 6.37
CA ASP A 373 -1.15 -10.03 5.69
C ASP A 373 -1.61 -11.19 6.59
N ALA A 374 -0.85 -11.51 7.64
CA ALA A 374 -1.14 -12.64 8.52
C ALA A 374 -2.45 -12.50 9.31
N HIS A 375 -2.99 -11.30 9.49
CA HIS A 375 -4.21 -11.08 10.29
C HIS A 375 -5.36 -10.42 9.53
N SER A 376 -5.06 -9.58 8.56
CA SER A 376 -6.06 -8.69 7.92
C SER A 376 -7.26 -9.45 7.35
N GLY A 377 -7.05 -10.61 6.74
CA GLY A 377 -8.13 -11.42 6.18
C GLY A 377 -9.11 -11.95 7.22
N ALA A 378 -8.62 -12.39 8.40
CA ALA A 378 -9.49 -12.88 9.48
C ALA A 378 -10.43 -11.80 10.01
N LEU A 379 -9.94 -10.56 10.13
CA LEU A 379 -10.77 -9.42 10.54
C LEU A 379 -11.89 -9.14 9.53
N LEU A 380 -11.58 -9.19 8.22
CA LEU A 380 -12.55 -8.96 7.16
C LEU A 380 -13.63 -10.07 7.13
N VAL A 381 -13.22 -11.33 7.29
CA VAL A 381 -14.14 -12.48 7.33
C VAL A 381 -15.11 -12.38 8.49
N HIS A 382 -14.67 -11.91 9.67
CA HIS A 382 -15.55 -11.70 10.84
C HIS A 382 -16.79 -10.84 10.51
N TYR A 383 -16.60 -9.80 9.71
CA TYR A 383 -17.70 -8.93 9.28
C TYR A 383 -18.43 -9.42 8.02
N GLY A 384 -18.15 -10.64 7.57
CA GLY A 384 -18.82 -11.23 6.41
C GLY A 384 -18.24 -10.81 5.05
N LEU A 385 -17.10 -10.15 5.00
CA LEU A 385 -16.36 -9.92 3.77
C LEU A 385 -15.52 -11.16 3.45
N VAL A 386 -16.16 -12.14 2.83
CA VAL A 386 -15.57 -13.46 2.55
C VAL A 386 -15.00 -13.58 1.12
N GLU A 387 -15.17 -12.57 0.32
CA GLU A 387 -14.69 -12.49 -1.08
C GLU A 387 -13.21 -12.10 -1.10
N TYR A 388 -12.31 -12.99 -0.67
CA TYR A 388 -10.89 -12.73 -0.47
C TYR A 388 -10.13 -12.27 -1.72
N GLU A 389 -10.63 -12.57 -2.94
CA GLU A 389 -10.07 -11.98 -4.18
C GLU A 389 -10.17 -10.44 -4.21
N PHE A 390 -11.09 -9.87 -3.42
CA PHE A 390 -11.29 -8.42 -3.34
C PHE A 390 -10.31 -7.72 -2.39
N TYR A 391 -9.67 -8.44 -1.48
CA TYR A 391 -8.83 -7.83 -0.44
C TYR A 391 -7.67 -7.00 -1.00
N THR A 392 -7.09 -7.41 -2.13
CA THR A 392 -6.04 -6.64 -2.81
C THR A 392 -6.56 -5.31 -3.36
N VAL A 393 -7.85 -5.20 -3.71
CA VAL A 393 -8.46 -3.91 -4.10
C VAL A 393 -8.53 -2.96 -2.89
N LEU A 394 -8.89 -3.45 -1.70
CA LEU A 394 -8.83 -2.65 -0.47
C LEU A 394 -7.41 -2.17 -0.20
N PHE A 395 -6.43 -3.06 -0.35
CA PHE A 395 -5.02 -2.69 -0.24
C PHE A 395 -4.63 -1.62 -1.27
N ALA A 396 -5.06 -1.76 -2.52
CA ALA A 396 -4.81 -0.78 -3.57
C ALA A 396 -5.37 0.60 -3.21
N VAL A 397 -6.63 0.67 -2.76
CA VAL A 397 -7.26 1.93 -2.33
C VAL A 397 -6.42 2.61 -1.23
N SER A 398 -6.00 1.85 -0.22
CA SER A 398 -5.11 2.37 0.83
C SER A 398 -3.76 2.85 0.28
N ARG A 399 -3.10 2.05 -0.55
CA ARG A 399 -1.76 2.33 -1.09
C ARG A 399 -1.72 3.61 -1.94
N ALA A 400 -2.85 4.03 -2.50
CA ALA A 400 -2.94 5.29 -3.23
C ALA A 400 -2.47 6.48 -2.39
N LEU A 401 -2.77 6.49 -1.09
CA LEU A 401 -2.40 7.59 -0.19
C LEU A 401 -0.88 7.82 -0.16
N GLY A 402 -0.10 6.73 -0.03
CA GLY A 402 1.36 6.79 0.01
C GLY A 402 1.99 7.10 -1.34
N VAL A 403 1.68 6.27 -2.35
CA VAL A 403 2.36 6.39 -3.65
C VAL A 403 2.01 7.67 -4.41
N LEU A 404 0.79 8.21 -4.24
CA LEU A 404 0.41 9.50 -4.85
C LEU A 404 0.98 10.70 -4.07
N SER A 405 1.11 10.61 -2.74
CA SER A 405 1.87 11.60 -1.96
C SER A 405 3.33 11.63 -2.41
N SER A 406 3.97 10.46 -2.55
CA SER A 406 5.34 10.33 -3.04
C SER A 406 5.48 10.92 -4.45
N LEU A 407 4.57 10.63 -5.37
CA LEU A 407 4.59 11.17 -6.72
C LEU A 407 4.47 12.71 -6.76
N CYS A 408 3.65 13.29 -5.85
CA CYS A 408 3.59 14.74 -5.69
C CYS A 408 4.96 15.31 -5.28
N TRP A 409 5.64 14.67 -4.31
CA TRP A 409 6.99 15.05 -3.88
C TRP A 409 8.01 14.91 -5.02
N ASP A 410 8.01 13.78 -5.75
CA ASP A 410 8.92 13.54 -6.88
C ASP A 410 8.84 14.66 -7.92
N ARG A 411 7.63 15.11 -8.23
CA ARG A 411 7.42 16.18 -9.22
C ARG A 411 7.74 17.57 -8.65
N ALA A 412 7.46 17.81 -7.38
CA ALA A 412 7.78 19.08 -6.71
C ALA A 412 9.30 19.24 -6.49
N LEU A 413 10.02 18.15 -6.22
CA LEU A 413 11.47 18.11 -6.08
C LEU A 413 12.20 18.02 -7.43
N GLY A 414 11.47 17.79 -8.52
CA GLY A 414 12.01 17.76 -9.87
C GLY A 414 12.93 16.57 -10.16
N PHE A 415 12.68 15.43 -9.50
CA PHE A 415 13.46 14.22 -9.71
C PHE A 415 13.51 13.82 -11.18
N ALA A 416 14.68 13.35 -11.61
CA ALA A 416 14.94 12.99 -13.00
C ALA A 416 14.32 11.64 -13.39
N LEU A 417 14.30 11.36 -14.68
CA LEU A 417 13.95 10.05 -15.21
C LEU A 417 14.89 8.99 -14.64
N GLU A 418 14.30 7.97 -14.00
CA GLU A 418 15.04 6.83 -13.49
C GLU A 418 15.49 5.93 -14.63
N ARG A 419 16.81 5.73 -14.75
CA ARG A 419 17.38 4.90 -15.79
C ARG A 419 18.68 4.23 -15.35
N PRO A 420 18.62 3.10 -14.61
CA PRO A 420 19.82 2.33 -14.28
C PRO A 420 20.44 1.71 -15.54
N LYS A 421 21.77 1.48 -15.50
CA LYS A 421 22.46 0.68 -16.52
C LYS A 421 22.12 -0.80 -16.33
N SER A 422 22.20 -1.56 -17.43
CA SER A 422 22.09 -3.02 -17.43
C SER A 422 23.29 -3.66 -18.12
N VAL A 423 23.61 -4.89 -17.71
CA VAL A 423 24.68 -5.71 -18.30
C VAL A 423 24.11 -7.08 -18.66
N THR A 424 24.77 -7.79 -19.59
CA THR A 424 24.42 -9.17 -19.90
C THR A 424 25.28 -10.14 -19.08
N THR A 425 24.82 -11.38 -18.89
CA THR A 425 25.62 -12.41 -18.24
C THR A 425 26.91 -12.67 -18.99
N GLU A 426 26.93 -12.55 -20.32
CA GLU A 426 28.15 -12.71 -21.13
C GLU A 426 29.15 -11.59 -20.87
N SER A 427 28.68 -10.32 -20.82
CA SER A 427 29.58 -9.19 -20.45
C SER A 427 30.15 -9.39 -19.04
N VAL A 428 29.36 -9.89 -18.07
CA VAL A 428 29.88 -10.22 -16.73
C VAL A 428 30.99 -11.29 -16.79
N LYS A 429 30.82 -12.35 -17.60
CA LYS A 429 31.86 -13.37 -17.77
C LYS A 429 33.13 -12.82 -18.38
N LEU A 430 33.03 -11.97 -19.43
CA LEU A 430 34.18 -11.33 -20.08
C LEU A 430 34.90 -10.40 -19.10
N TRP A 431 34.18 -9.63 -18.30
CA TRP A 431 34.76 -8.77 -17.26
C TRP A 431 35.51 -9.60 -16.20
N LEU A 432 34.93 -10.71 -15.71
CA LEU A 432 35.58 -11.60 -14.75
C LEU A 432 36.87 -12.24 -15.32
N GLN A 433 36.99 -12.34 -16.65
CA GLN A 433 38.17 -12.83 -17.35
C GLN A 433 39.18 -11.70 -17.69
N GLY A 434 38.90 -10.45 -17.32
CA GLY A 434 39.71 -9.29 -17.66
C GLY A 434 39.69 -8.90 -19.15
N LYS A 435 38.63 -9.30 -19.87
CA LYS A 435 38.51 -9.08 -21.33
C LYS A 435 37.62 -7.88 -21.67
N GLU A 436 36.84 -7.38 -20.73
CA GLU A 436 35.92 -6.27 -20.93
C GLU A 436 35.78 -5.48 -19.63
N GLU A 437 35.70 -4.15 -19.71
CA GLU A 437 35.30 -3.26 -18.61
C GLU A 437 33.82 -2.86 -18.78
N ILE A 438 32.95 -3.17 -17.79
CA ILE A 438 31.51 -2.96 -17.90
C ILE A 438 30.95 -2.01 -16.83
N TRP A 439 31.79 -1.51 -15.91
CA TRP A 439 31.36 -0.73 -14.75
C TRP A 439 31.75 0.76 -14.80
N GLU A 440 32.21 1.28 -15.93
CA GLU A 440 32.47 2.70 -16.12
C GLU A 440 31.22 3.59 -16.24
#